data_318f690cc890cc8265be704399ac73a2
#
_entry.id   318f690cc890cc8265be704399ac73a2
#
_cell.length_a   1.000
_cell.length_b   1.000
_cell.length_c   1.000
_cell.angle_alpha   90.00
_cell.angle_beta   90.00
_cell.angle_gamma   90.00
#
_symmetry.space_group_name_H-M   'P 1'
#
loop_
_entity.id
_entity.type
_entity.pdbx_description
1 polymer ?
#
loop_
_entity_poly.entity_id
_entity_poly.type
_entity_poly.pdbx_seq_one_letter_code
_entity_poly.pdbx_strand_id
1 'polypeptide(L)'
;MPVVVIANPKGGVGKSTLATNVAGYWASQGHAVMLGDVDRQQSSRLWLGLRPPAAGPITSWEVQRDAVVRPPKGTTHVVLDTPAGLHGGKLKEVLRIADKVLVPVQPSIFDIYATREFIDQLLEGKGADRRDIGLIGMRVDERTIAADQLRQFTDGLGLPVLGTLRPTQNYVYLAARGLTLFDVGPGRVARDLEQWQGITAWLDKA
;
A
#
# COMPACT_ATOMS: atom_id res chain seq x y z
N MET A 1 -1.24 -6.30 -16.53
CA MET A 1 -2.09 -6.19 -15.32
C MET A 1 -1.13 -6.03 -14.15
N PRO A 2 -0.90 -4.82 -13.67
CA PRO A 2 -0.01 -4.59 -12.53
C PRO A 2 -0.59 -5.18 -11.25
N VAL A 3 0.26 -5.88 -10.49
CA VAL A 3 -0.01 -6.38 -9.15
C VAL A 3 0.83 -5.58 -8.17
N VAL A 4 0.18 -4.76 -7.35
CA VAL A 4 0.82 -3.97 -6.31
C VAL A 4 0.62 -4.64 -4.95
N VAL A 5 1.72 -4.92 -4.28
CA VAL A 5 1.75 -5.51 -2.95
C VAL A 5 2.10 -4.43 -1.93
N ILE A 6 1.30 -4.31 -0.88
CA ILE A 6 1.59 -3.42 0.25
C ILE A 6 2.20 -4.28 1.37
N ALA A 7 3.47 -4.11 1.65
CA ALA A 7 4.18 -4.98 2.59
C ALA A 7 5.11 -4.23 3.54
N ASN A 8 5.06 -4.60 4.81
CA ASN A 8 6.01 -4.22 5.86
C ASN A 8 5.83 -5.20 7.03
N PRO A 9 6.90 -5.66 7.69
CA PRO A 9 6.81 -6.62 8.80
C PRO A 9 6.10 -6.05 10.04
N LYS A 10 6.07 -4.74 10.19
CA LYS A 10 5.49 -4.09 11.37
C LYS A 10 3.96 -3.99 11.30
N GLY A 11 3.33 -4.16 12.45
CA GLY A 11 1.90 -3.87 12.64
C GLY A 11 1.63 -2.37 12.75
N GLY A 12 0.45 -1.92 12.33
CA GLY A 12 -0.01 -0.54 12.51
C GLY A 12 0.65 0.53 11.61
N VAL A 13 1.54 0.15 10.70
CA VAL A 13 2.25 1.11 9.81
C VAL A 13 1.37 1.70 8.70
N GLY A 14 0.14 1.26 8.56
CA GLY A 14 -0.80 1.79 7.57
C GLY A 14 -0.93 0.98 6.27
N LYS A 15 -0.57 -0.31 6.26
CA LYS A 15 -0.69 -1.17 5.07
C LYS A 15 -2.11 -1.16 4.48
N SER A 16 -3.12 -1.49 5.28
CA SER A 16 -4.51 -1.52 4.82
C SER A 16 -5.02 -0.14 4.38
N THR A 17 -4.56 0.94 5.02
CA THR A 17 -4.86 2.31 4.59
C THR A 17 -4.31 2.58 3.19
N LEU A 18 -3.06 2.18 2.93
CA LEU A 18 -2.47 2.31 1.59
C LEU A 18 -3.18 1.40 0.59
N ALA A 19 -3.39 0.13 0.92
CA ALA A 19 -4.03 -0.84 0.03
C ALA A 19 -5.41 -0.36 -0.44
N THR A 20 -6.25 0.10 0.49
CA THR A 20 -7.59 0.61 0.16
C THR A 20 -7.53 1.88 -0.68
N ASN A 21 -6.60 2.81 -0.39
CA ASN A 21 -6.47 4.05 -1.15
C ASN A 21 -5.86 3.83 -2.55
N VAL A 22 -4.91 2.91 -2.72
CA VAL A 22 -4.40 2.51 -4.05
C VAL A 22 -5.52 1.89 -4.89
N ALA A 23 -6.31 0.98 -4.30
CA ALA A 23 -7.45 0.38 -4.97
C ALA A 23 -8.51 1.44 -5.33
N GLY A 24 -8.81 2.39 -4.43
CA GLY A 24 -9.72 3.50 -4.65
C GLY A 24 -9.24 4.44 -5.75
N TYR A 25 -7.94 4.73 -5.80
CA TYR A 25 -7.33 5.52 -6.87
C TYR A 25 -7.63 4.91 -8.24
N TRP A 26 -7.27 3.66 -8.47
CA TRP A 26 -7.51 3.01 -9.75
C TRP A 26 -8.99 2.84 -10.07
N ALA A 27 -9.84 2.56 -9.06
CA ALA A 27 -11.28 2.51 -9.27
C ALA A 27 -11.85 3.86 -9.70
N SER A 28 -11.33 4.98 -9.17
CA SER A 28 -11.72 6.35 -9.59
C SER A 28 -11.31 6.68 -11.02
N GLN A 29 -10.28 6.01 -11.55
CA GLN A 29 -9.85 6.09 -12.95
C GLN A 29 -10.63 5.15 -13.88
N GLY A 30 -11.61 4.41 -13.37
CA GLY A 30 -12.45 3.50 -14.17
C GLY A 30 -11.82 2.13 -14.45
N HIS A 31 -10.74 1.77 -13.74
CA HIS A 31 -10.12 0.46 -13.88
C HIS A 31 -10.93 -0.66 -13.20
N ALA A 32 -10.85 -1.88 -13.74
CA ALA A 32 -11.39 -3.08 -13.10
C ALA A 32 -10.41 -3.56 -12.02
N VAL A 33 -10.66 -3.16 -10.77
CA VAL A 33 -9.75 -3.34 -9.64
C VAL A 33 -10.17 -4.51 -8.77
N MET A 34 -9.19 -5.32 -8.35
CA MET A 34 -9.35 -6.31 -7.29
C MET A 34 -8.46 -5.95 -6.09
N LEU A 35 -9.02 -6.13 -4.90
CA LEU A 35 -8.32 -5.99 -3.63
C LEU A 35 -8.31 -7.34 -2.90
N GLY A 36 -7.12 -7.91 -2.74
CA GLY A 36 -6.88 -9.12 -1.95
C GLY A 36 -6.38 -8.76 -0.56
N ASP A 37 -6.78 -9.57 0.41
CA ASP A 37 -6.38 -9.42 1.81
C ASP A 37 -5.89 -10.77 2.33
N VAL A 38 -4.57 -10.90 2.54
CA VAL A 38 -3.95 -12.11 3.08
C VAL A 38 -3.69 -12.02 4.59
N ASP A 39 -4.11 -10.94 5.24
CA ASP A 39 -4.10 -10.81 6.69
C ASP A 39 -5.25 -11.63 7.32
N ARG A 40 -4.98 -12.27 8.45
CA ARG A 40 -6.01 -12.97 9.23
C ARG A 40 -7.08 -12.02 9.77
N GLN A 41 -6.73 -10.76 10.02
CA GLN A 41 -7.67 -9.74 10.49
C GLN A 41 -8.62 -9.24 9.39
N GLN A 42 -8.26 -9.45 8.12
CA GLN A 42 -9.07 -9.10 6.94
C GLN A 42 -9.59 -7.65 6.95
N SER A 43 -8.75 -6.71 7.35
CA SER A 43 -9.12 -5.30 7.48
C SER A 43 -9.59 -4.67 6.16
N SER A 44 -8.89 -4.96 5.07
CA SER A 44 -9.25 -4.48 3.73
C SER A 44 -10.53 -5.15 3.21
N ARG A 45 -10.76 -6.42 3.54
CA ARG A 45 -12.00 -7.13 3.20
C ARG A 45 -13.20 -6.57 3.96
N LEU A 46 -13.05 -6.30 5.26
CA LEU A 46 -14.11 -5.65 6.06
C LEU A 46 -14.44 -4.27 5.49
N TRP A 47 -13.43 -3.49 5.13
CA TRP A 47 -13.60 -2.19 4.49
C TRP A 47 -14.37 -2.29 3.16
N LEU A 48 -14.09 -3.28 2.32
CA LEU A 48 -14.86 -3.53 1.09
C LEU A 48 -16.35 -3.76 1.37
N GLY A 49 -16.69 -4.42 2.46
CA GLY A 49 -18.09 -4.61 2.88
C GLY A 49 -18.81 -3.32 3.26
N LEU A 50 -18.08 -2.26 3.58
CA LEU A 50 -18.63 -0.93 3.89
C LEU A 50 -18.76 -0.04 2.65
N ARG A 51 -18.15 -0.43 1.50
CA ARG A 51 -18.04 0.42 0.32
C ARG A 51 -19.43 0.67 -0.30
N PRO A 52 -19.84 1.95 -0.43
CA PRO A 52 -21.15 2.26 -0.95
C PRO A 52 -21.21 2.04 -2.48
N PRO A 53 -22.38 1.67 -3.04
CA PRO A 53 -22.55 1.46 -4.48
C PRO A 53 -22.23 2.69 -5.36
N ALA A 54 -22.29 3.89 -4.78
CA ALA A 54 -21.96 5.13 -5.48
C ALA A 54 -20.46 5.34 -5.69
N ALA A 55 -19.61 4.64 -4.94
CA ALA A 55 -18.16 4.67 -5.15
C ALA A 55 -17.75 3.72 -6.27
N GLY A 56 -16.62 4.01 -6.93
CA GLY A 56 -16.09 3.16 -8.00
C GLY A 56 -15.95 1.69 -7.52
N PRO A 57 -16.34 0.70 -8.31
CA PRO A 57 -16.39 -0.70 -7.88
C PRO A 57 -14.98 -1.26 -7.66
N ILE A 58 -14.81 -1.97 -6.56
CA ILE A 58 -13.62 -2.76 -6.24
C ILE A 58 -14.10 -4.16 -5.87
N THR A 59 -13.56 -5.18 -6.53
CA THR A 59 -13.94 -6.56 -6.30
C THR A 59 -13.00 -7.21 -5.28
N SER A 60 -13.53 -8.02 -4.38
CA SER A 60 -12.70 -8.81 -3.47
C SER A 60 -11.98 -9.91 -4.23
N TRP A 61 -10.68 -10.04 -3.98
CA TRP A 61 -9.90 -11.17 -4.46
C TRP A 61 -9.73 -12.17 -3.32
N GLU A 62 -10.33 -13.35 -3.46
CA GLU A 62 -10.13 -14.42 -2.51
C GLU A 62 -8.77 -15.06 -2.73
N VAL A 63 -7.81 -14.66 -1.93
CA VAL A 63 -6.51 -15.31 -1.87
C VAL A 63 -6.63 -16.52 -0.94
N GLN A 64 -6.62 -17.73 -1.50
CA GLN A 64 -6.61 -18.95 -0.69
C GLN A 64 -5.29 -19.04 0.08
N ARG A 65 -5.35 -19.50 1.34
CA ARG A 65 -4.22 -19.51 2.28
C ARG A 65 -2.95 -20.20 1.76
N ASP A 66 -3.11 -21.09 0.79
CA ASP A 66 -2.03 -21.96 0.30
C ASP A 66 -1.72 -21.79 -1.19
N ALA A 67 -2.42 -20.89 -1.89
CA ALA A 67 -2.14 -20.57 -3.29
C ALA A 67 -2.65 -19.19 -3.66
N VAL A 68 -1.78 -18.38 -4.23
CA VAL A 68 -2.17 -17.12 -4.86
C VAL A 68 -2.84 -17.46 -6.18
N VAL A 69 -4.15 -17.45 -6.20
CA VAL A 69 -4.95 -17.74 -7.40
C VAL A 69 -4.84 -16.55 -8.36
N ARG A 70 -4.65 -16.83 -9.66
CA ARG A 70 -4.67 -15.73 -10.66
C ARG A 70 -6.00 -15.00 -10.63
N PRO A 71 -5.97 -13.67 -10.71
CA PRO A 71 -7.20 -12.87 -10.81
C PRO A 71 -8.06 -13.31 -12.00
N PRO A 72 -9.39 -13.20 -11.91
CA PRO A 72 -10.30 -13.52 -13.01
C PRO A 72 -10.00 -12.71 -14.27
N LYS A 73 -10.41 -13.27 -15.43
CA LYS A 73 -10.33 -12.55 -16.72
C LYS A 73 -11.13 -11.24 -16.64
N GLY A 74 -10.55 -10.18 -17.18
CA GLY A 74 -11.16 -8.84 -17.17
C GLY A 74 -10.64 -7.93 -16.04
N THR A 75 -9.95 -8.46 -15.03
CA THR A 75 -9.24 -7.64 -14.04
C THR A 75 -8.09 -6.91 -14.70
N THR A 76 -8.01 -5.60 -14.48
CA THR A 76 -6.92 -4.75 -15.03
C THR A 76 -5.86 -4.40 -14.00
N HIS A 77 -6.23 -4.29 -12.71
CA HIS A 77 -5.34 -3.89 -11.61
C HIS A 77 -5.62 -4.71 -10.36
N VAL A 78 -4.56 -5.06 -9.65
CA VAL A 78 -4.65 -5.84 -8.42
C VAL A 78 -3.85 -5.17 -7.31
N VAL A 79 -4.47 -5.06 -6.13
CA VAL A 79 -3.81 -4.64 -4.90
C VAL A 79 -3.86 -5.77 -3.89
N LEU A 80 -2.75 -6.03 -3.23
CA LEU A 80 -2.67 -7.05 -2.18
C LEU A 80 -2.24 -6.44 -0.86
N ASP A 81 -3.15 -6.46 0.11
CA ASP A 81 -2.86 -6.11 1.51
C ASP A 81 -2.24 -7.30 2.23
N THR A 82 -1.15 -7.08 2.96
CA THR A 82 -0.42 -8.17 3.62
C THR A 82 -0.39 -8.03 5.14
N PRO A 83 -0.29 -9.15 5.87
CA PRO A 83 -0.22 -9.12 7.33
C PRO A 83 1.09 -8.50 7.84
N ALA A 84 1.07 -8.12 9.11
CA ALA A 84 2.30 -7.91 9.86
C ALA A 84 3.06 -9.25 9.99
N GLY A 85 4.39 -9.18 10.02
CA GLY A 85 5.23 -10.36 10.18
C GLY A 85 5.26 -11.29 8.97
N LEU A 86 4.92 -10.80 7.77
CA LEU A 86 5.07 -11.56 6.54
C LEU A 86 6.55 -11.85 6.27
N HIS A 87 6.95 -13.12 6.29
CA HIS A 87 8.35 -13.54 6.11
C HIS A 87 8.44 -14.95 5.47
N GLY A 88 9.67 -15.38 5.14
CA GLY A 88 9.96 -16.73 4.67
C GLY A 88 9.23 -17.12 3.38
N GLY A 89 8.67 -18.34 3.36
CA GLY A 89 7.99 -18.89 2.18
C GLY A 89 6.79 -18.07 1.72
N LYS A 90 5.98 -17.57 2.67
CA LYS A 90 4.80 -16.75 2.37
C LYS A 90 5.16 -15.41 1.71
N LEU A 91 6.22 -14.75 2.20
CA LEU A 91 6.74 -13.55 1.55
C LEU A 91 7.18 -13.86 0.12
N LYS A 92 7.92 -14.95 -0.09
CA LYS A 92 8.37 -15.36 -1.44
C LYS A 92 7.20 -15.63 -2.39
N GLU A 93 6.12 -16.25 -1.92
CA GLU A 93 4.93 -16.50 -2.72
C GLU A 93 4.24 -15.22 -3.16
N VAL A 94 4.06 -14.27 -2.23
CA VAL A 94 3.48 -12.96 -2.51
C VAL A 94 4.37 -12.17 -3.48
N LEU A 95 5.67 -12.16 -3.26
CA LEU A 95 6.62 -11.45 -4.12
C LEU A 95 6.72 -12.05 -5.54
N ARG A 96 6.43 -13.34 -5.72
CA ARG A 96 6.47 -13.97 -7.05
C ARG A 96 5.46 -13.40 -8.03
N ILE A 97 4.36 -12.85 -7.52
CA ILE A 97 3.29 -12.27 -8.33
C ILE A 97 3.32 -10.74 -8.36
N ALA A 98 4.15 -10.11 -7.53
CA ALA A 98 4.24 -8.67 -7.43
C ALA A 98 5.02 -8.07 -8.60
N ASP A 99 4.44 -7.10 -9.27
CA ASP A 99 5.15 -6.21 -10.19
C ASP A 99 5.72 -5.00 -9.43
N LYS A 100 4.97 -4.53 -8.43
CA LYS A 100 5.34 -3.37 -7.61
C LYS A 100 5.13 -3.69 -6.13
N VAL A 101 6.04 -3.19 -5.28
CA VAL A 101 5.94 -3.31 -3.82
C VAL A 101 5.97 -1.93 -3.19
N LEU A 102 4.92 -1.57 -2.47
CA LEU A 102 4.87 -0.36 -1.66
C LEU A 102 5.19 -0.70 -0.21
N VAL A 103 6.20 -0.03 0.33
CA VAL A 103 6.66 -0.23 1.70
C VAL A 103 6.33 1.01 2.55
N PRO A 104 5.24 0.97 3.34
CA PRO A 104 4.93 2.04 4.29
C PRO A 104 5.91 2.02 5.46
N VAL A 105 6.43 3.19 5.84
CA VAL A 105 7.37 3.35 6.97
C VAL A 105 6.88 4.49 7.86
N GLN A 106 6.86 4.28 9.19
CA GLN A 106 6.58 5.37 10.14
C GLN A 106 7.88 5.99 10.67
N PRO A 107 7.84 7.27 11.11
CA PRO A 107 8.99 7.97 11.68
C PRO A 107 9.25 7.51 13.12
N SER A 108 9.64 6.24 13.28
CA SER A 108 9.97 5.57 14.53
C SER A 108 11.26 4.78 14.34
N ILE A 109 12.19 4.90 15.26
CA ILE A 109 13.47 4.19 15.21
C ILE A 109 13.28 2.67 15.06
N PHE A 110 12.30 2.09 15.77
CA PHE A 110 12.02 0.67 15.70
C PHE A 110 11.40 0.23 14.37
N ASP A 111 10.61 1.11 13.73
CA ASP A 111 10.04 0.83 12.41
C ASP A 111 11.12 0.94 11.34
N ILE A 112 12.01 1.90 11.45
CA ILE A 112 13.16 2.11 10.57
C ILE A 112 14.04 0.87 10.53
N TYR A 113 14.49 0.35 11.67
CA TYR A 113 15.35 -0.84 11.71
C TYR A 113 14.67 -2.09 11.16
N ALA A 114 13.43 -2.36 11.56
CA ALA A 114 12.69 -3.52 11.05
C ALA A 114 12.42 -3.42 9.54
N THR A 115 12.21 -2.20 9.03
CA THR A 115 12.02 -1.97 7.60
C THR A 115 13.32 -2.16 6.82
N ARG A 116 14.48 -1.82 7.40
CA ARG A 116 15.79 -2.05 6.76
C ARG A 116 16.01 -3.54 6.45
N GLU A 117 15.90 -4.38 7.47
CA GLU A 117 16.04 -5.83 7.31
C GLU A 117 15.05 -6.40 6.28
N PHE A 118 13.84 -5.87 6.26
CA PHE A 118 12.81 -6.28 5.30
C PHE A 118 13.17 -5.89 3.86
N ILE A 119 13.66 -4.68 3.66
CA ILE A 119 14.10 -4.20 2.34
C ILE A 119 15.26 -5.04 1.82
N ASP A 120 16.24 -5.36 2.67
CA ASP A 120 17.35 -6.24 2.30
C ASP A 120 16.82 -7.59 1.79
N GLN A 121 15.82 -8.18 2.47
CA GLN A 121 15.16 -9.42 2.01
C GLN A 121 14.40 -9.25 0.67
N LEU A 122 13.82 -8.07 0.41
CA LEU A 122 13.17 -7.79 -0.87
C LEU A 122 14.17 -7.70 -2.02
N LEU A 123 15.34 -7.14 -1.77
CA LEU A 123 16.40 -6.92 -2.77
C LEU A 123 17.23 -8.18 -3.04
N GLU A 124 17.36 -9.08 -2.07
CA GLU A 124 18.10 -10.35 -2.22
C GLU A 124 17.29 -11.47 -2.90
N GLY A 125 15.97 -11.34 -2.99
CA GLY A 125 15.08 -12.38 -3.50
C GLY A 125 15.22 -12.62 -5.01
N LYS A 126 14.98 -13.87 -5.48
CA LYS A 126 14.89 -14.16 -6.92
C LYS A 126 13.83 -13.28 -7.59
N GLY A 127 14.20 -12.59 -8.66
CA GLY A 127 13.34 -11.65 -9.40
C GLY A 127 13.19 -10.29 -8.72
N ALA A 128 14.08 -9.92 -7.81
CA ALA A 128 14.12 -8.58 -7.22
C ALA A 128 14.27 -7.48 -8.29
N ASP A 129 15.06 -7.78 -9.32
CA ASP A 129 15.29 -6.94 -10.50
C ASP A 129 14.06 -6.70 -11.39
N ARG A 130 13.00 -7.48 -11.21
CA ARG A 130 11.75 -7.38 -11.97
C ARG A 130 10.65 -6.63 -11.23
N ARG A 131 10.90 -6.19 -10.00
CA ARG A 131 9.92 -5.54 -9.15
C ARG A 131 10.35 -4.13 -8.84
N ASP A 132 9.43 -3.20 -9.03
CA ASP A 132 9.63 -1.85 -8.57
C ASP A 132 9.30 -1.76 -7.06
N ILE A 133 10.21 -1.24 -6.27
CA ILE A 133 10.02 -1.03 -4.84
C ILE A 133 9.97 0.46 -4.57
N GLY A 134 8.92 0.93 -3.90
CA GLY A 134 8.73 2.31 -3.51
C GLY A 134 8.44 2.47 -2.02
N LEU A 135 9.03 3.49 -1.40
CA LEU A 135 8.84 3.80 0.02
C LEU A 135 7.79 4.90 0.19
N ILE A 136 7.01 4.79 1.25
CA ILE A 136 6.02 5.82 1.62
C ILE A 136 6.16 6.12 3.11
N GLY A 137 6.47 7.38 3.44
CA GLY A 137 6.41 7.87 4.81
C GLY A 137 4.96 7.96 5.29
N MET A 138 4.65 7.29 6.40
CA MET A 138 3.30 7.25 6.97
C MET A 138 3.21 8.05 8.26
N ARG A 139 2.17 8.86 8.39
CA ARG A 139 1.91 9.69 9.60
C ARG A 139 3.10 10.57 9.97
N VAL A 140 3.74 11.16 8.99
CA VAL A 140 4.92 12.00 9.19
C VAL A 140 4.49 13.45 9.46
N ASP A 141 4.87 13.98 10.59
CA ASP A 141 4.88 15.44 10.83
C ASP A 141 6.28 15.95 10.49
N GLU A 142 6.41 16.61 9.35
CA GLU A 142 7.69 17.08 8.79
C GLU A 142 8.47 18.05 9.69
N ARG A 143 7.83 18.58 10.74
CA ARG A 143 8.45 19.50 11.70
C ARG A 143 9.18 18.78 12.84
N THR A 144 9.26 17.46 12.81
CA THR A 144 9.78 16.66 13.91
C THR A 144 11.17 16.06 13.59
N ILE A 145 11.98 15.89 14.63
CA ILE A 145 13.27 15.17 14.52
C ILE A 145 13.06 13.75 13.95
N ALA A 146 11.95 13.10 14.29
CA ALA A 146 11.63 11.78 13.79
C ALA A 146 11.42 11.76 12.26
N ALA A 147 10.89 12.84 11.68
CA ALA A 147 10.79 12.99 10.22
C ALA A 147 12.17 13.14 9.56
N ASP A 148 13.08 13.87 10.19
CA ASP A 148 14.46 13.99 9.69
C ASP A 148 15.21 12.66 9.76
N GLN A 149 15.03 11.89 10.83
CA GLN A 149 15.59 10.55 10.96
C GLN A 149 15.05 9.60 9.89
N LEU A 150 13.74 9.66 9.61
CA LEU A 150 13.13 8.86 8.52
C LEU A 150 13.73 9.24 7.17
N ARG A 151 13.89 10.54 6.88
CA ARG A 151 14.48 11.03 5.63
C ARG A 151 15.90 10.53 5.47
N GLN A 152 16.76 10.71 6.48
CA GLN A 152 18.13 10.20 6.45
C GLN A 152 18.21 8.69 6.22
N PHE A 153 17.30 7.94 6.83
CA PHE A 153 17.21 6.51 6.62
C PHE A 153 16.84 6.16 5.18
N THR A 154 15.79 6.77 4.64
CA THR A 154 15.30 6.48 3.29
C THR A 154 16.30 6.90 2.21
N ASP A 155 17.00 8.02 2.40
CA ASP A 155 18.07 8.48 1.50
C ASP A 155 19.23 7.46 1.41
N GLY A 156 19.52 6.77 2.52
CA GLY A 156 20.53 5.72 2.60
C GLY A 156 20.16 4.39 1.95
N LEU A 157 18.90 4.20 1.53
CA LEU A 157 18.43 2.94 0.95
C LEU A 157 18.58 2.86 -0.58
N GLY A 158 18.76 3.99 -1.27
CA GLY A 158 18.80 4.03 -2.73
C GLY A 158 17.48 3.67 -3.42
N LEU A 159 16.36 3.64 -2.68
CA LEU A 159 15.01 3.38 -3.18
C LEU A 159 14.21 4.68 -3.29
N PRO A 160 13.29 4.81 -4.26
CA PRO A 160 12.49 6.01 -4.40
C PRO A 160 11.51 6.19 -3.23
N VAL A 161 11.50 7.38 -2.63
CA VAL A 161 10.46 7.83 -1.71
C VAL A 161 9.35 8.48 -2.54
N LEU A 162 8.20 7.84 -2.60
CA LEU A 162 7.11 8.23 -3.49
C LEU A 162 6.21 9.32 -2.90
N GLY A 163 6.22 9.43 -1.60
CA GLY A 163 5.43 10.42 -0.88
C GLY A 163 5.58 10.32 0.62
N THR A 164 5.20 11.39 1.30
CA THR A 164 5.18 11.50 2.76
C THR A 164 3.79 11.92 3.19
N LEU A 165 3.06 10.98 3.78
CA LEU A 165 1.66 11.17 4.18
C LEU A 165 1.58 11.68 5.62
N ARG A 166 0.94 12.81 5.82
CA ARG A 166 0.77 13.45 7.13
C ARG A 166 -0.19 12.68 8.03
N PRO A 167 -0.13 12.86 9.37
CA PRO A 167 -1.17 12.39 10.27
C PRO A 167 -2.44 13.23 10.04
N THR A 168 -3.51 12.58 9.57
CA THR A 168 -4.81 13.22 9.35
C THR A 168 -5.96 12.27 9.69
N GLN A 169 -7.07 12.83 10.19
CA GLN A 169 -8.28 12.08 10.47
C GLN A 169 -9.07 11.72 9.21
N ASN A 170 -8.74 12.31 8.06
CA ASN A 170 -9.44 12.03 6.80
C ASN A 170 -9.40 10.55 6.44
N TYR A 171 -8.26 9.86 6.59
CA TYR A 171 -8.18 8.43 6.34
C TYR A 171 -9.12 7.62 7.25
N VAL A 172 -9.16 7.94 8.54
CA VAL A 172 -10.01 7.24 9.51
C VAL A 172 -11.50 7.48 9.20
N TYR A 173 -11.85 8.74 8.95
CA TYR A 173 -13.23 9.15 8.65
C TYR A 173 -13.75 8.52 7.35
N LEU A 174 -12.94 8.49 6.31
CA LEU A 174 -13.31 7.90 5.03
C LEU A 174 -13.35 6.38 5.09
N ALA A 175 -12.35 5.76 5.72
CA ALA A 175 -12.31 4.30 5.87
C ALA A 175 -13.54 3.76 6.61
N ALA A 176 -14.02 4.44 7.66
CA ALA A 176 -15.23 4.06 8.38
C ALA A 176 -16.50 4.06 7.50
N ARG A 177 -16.43 4.61 6.29
CA ARG A 177 -17.53 4.68 5.31
C ARG A 177 -17.25 3.87 4.04
N GLY A 178 -16.23 3.05 4.03
CA GLY A 178 -15.80 2.32 2.83
C GLY A 178 -15.28 3.23 1.70
N LEU A 179 -14.88 4.45 2.03
CA LEU A 179 -14.40 5.46 1.09
C LEU A 179 -12.88 5.66 1.20
N THR A 180 -12.33 6.24 0.15
CA THR A 180 -10.93 6.68 0.04
C THR A 180 -10.85 8.19 -0.22
N LEU A 181 -9.66 8.75 -0.25
CA LEU A 181 -9.43 10.13 -0.65
C LEU A 181 -9.93 10.42 -2.07
N PHE A 182 -9.96 9.41 -2.94
CA PHE A 182 -10.31 9.51 -4.35
C PHE A 182 -11.81 9.39 -4.63
N ASP A 183 -12.61 9.07 -3.61
CA ASP A 183 -14.08 8.95 -3.73
C ASP A 183 -14.81 10.25 -3.35
N VAL A 184 -14.08 11.28 -2.91
CA VAL A 184 -14.67 12.53 -2.42
C VAL A 184 -14.13 13.75 -3.17
N GLY A 185 -14.92 14.82 -3.19
CA GLY A 185 -14.48 16.07 -3.79
C GLY A 185 -13.20 16.64 -3.13
N PRO A 186 -12.31 17.27 -3.90
CA PRO A 186 -10.96 17.62 -3.44
C PRO A 186 -10.93 18.63 -2.28
N GLY A 187 -11.95 19.46 -2.09
CA GLY A 187 -11.89 20.58 -1.15
C GLY A 187 -11.44 20.22 0.28
N ARG A 188 -11.98 19.13 0.86
CA ARG A 188 -11.60 18.70 2.22
C ARG A 188 -10.26 17.95 2.27
N VAL A 189 -9.91 17.25 1.20
CA VAL A 189 -8.77 16.32 1.13
C VAL A 189 -7.66 16.80 0.19
N ALA A 190 -7.74 18.03 -0.33
CA ALA A 190 -6.80 18.59 -1.30
C ALA A 190 -5.34 18.39 -0.89
N ARG A 191 -5.01 18.77 0.35
CA ARG A 191 -3.65 18.62 0.89
C ARG A 191 -3.21 17.17 1.00
N ASP A 192 -4.14 16.26 1.26
CA ASP A 192 -3.81 14.83 1.33
C ASP A 192 -3.60 14.28 -0.08
N LEU A 193 -4.40 14.70 -1.07
CA LEU A 193 -4.23 14.33 -2.48
C LEU A 193 -2.92 14.86 -3.08
N GLU A 194 -2.47 16.05 -2.69
CA GLU A 194 -1.16 16.58 -3.09
C GLU A 194 -0.03 15.62 -2.70
N GLN A 195 -0.09 15.04 -1.50
CA GLN A 195 0.91 14.08 -1.02
C GLN A 195 0.87 12.73 -1.77
N TRP A 196 -0.22 12.44 -2.47
CA TRP A 196 -0.37 11.24 -3.29
C TRP A 196 0.16 11.39 -4.71
N GLN A 197 0.48 12.58 -5.18
CA GLN A 197 0.90 12.82 -6.57
C GLN A 197 2.10 11.96 -7.01
N GLY A 198 3.13 11.85 -6.18
CA GLY A 198 4.28 10.99 -6.48
C GLY A 198 3.93 9.50 -6.47
N ILE A 199 3.03 9.09 -5.57
CA ILE A 199 2.55 7.71 -5.46
C ILE A 199 1.76 7.32 -6.70
N THR A 200 0.77 8.14 -7.10
CA THR A 200 -0.07 7.87 -8.27
C THR A 200 0.74 7.88 -9.56
N ALA A 201 1.64 8.87 -9.72
CA ALA A 201 2.54 8.93 -10.86
C ALA A 201 3.46 7.69 -10.98
N TRP A 202 3.87 7.11 -9.85
CA TRP A 202 4.68 5.89 -9.86
C TRP A 202 3.82 4.64 -10.13
N LEU A 203 2.59 4.60 -9.61
CA LEU A 203 1.65 3.50 -9.86
C LEU A 203 1.31 3.37 -11.35
N ASP A 204 1.19 4.49 -12.06
CA ASP A 204 0.79 4.57 -13.47
C ASP A 204 1.95 4.31 -14.45
N LYS A 205 3.20 4.26 -13.96
CA LYS A 205 4.33 3.83 -14.80
C LYS A 205 4.16 2.36 -15.20
N ALA A 206 4.30 2.11 -16.50
CA ALA A 206 4.24 0.77 -17.09
C ALA A 206 5.40 -0.10 -16.62
#